data_a52c28604a0b369f0ca57eeeaf2a3353
#
_entry.id   a52c28604a0b369f0ca57eeeaf2a3353
#
_cell.length_a   1.000
_cell.length_b   1.000
_cell.length_c   1.000
_cell.angle_alpha   90.00
_cell.angle_beta   90.00
_cell.angle_gamma   90.00
#
_symmetry.space_group_name_H-M   'P 1'
#
loop_
_entity.id
_entity.type
_entity.pdbx_description
1 polymer ?
#
loop_
_entity_poly.entity_id
_entity_poly.type
_entity_poly.pdbx_seq_one_letter_code
_entity_poly.pdbx_strand_id
1 'polypeptide(L)'
;ARNFEPDTIVLMNVLEHLAEPIASLKVLSSIAGPSCKLLIVVPAIQALYNRMDSEAGHYLRYNRKLLIKHHIEAGWNVVDARYFNFPGIFGWVLAGYLSESNKSESALNAKSTNWMIRVYDKLFIGLSSFTDCFTPRMAGLSLCCVSTKSSSNHS
;
A
#
# COMPACT_ATOMS: atom_id res chain seq x y z
N ALA A 1 -34.78 3.63 -4.26
CA ALA A 1 -33.39 3.16 -4.44
C ALA A 1 -32.89 2.77 -3.06
N ARG A 2 -32.33 1.55 -2.88
CA ARG A 2 -31.64 1.19 -1.65
C ARG A 2 -30.37 2.06 -1.59
N ASN A 3 -30.21 2.86 -0.54
CA ASN A 3 -28.95 3.51 -0.26
C ASN A 3 -27.92 2.40 -0.04
N PHE A 4 -26.92 2.33 -0.90
CA PHE A 4 -25.82 1.41 -0.74
C PHE A 4 -24.88 1.99 0.32
N GLU A 5 -24.88 1.40 1.51
CA GLU A 5 -23.97 1.75 2.59
C GLU A 5 -23.03 0.57 2.82
N PRO A 6 -21.79 0.63 2.35
CA PRO A 6 -20.82 -0.45 2.54
C PRO A 6 -20.48 -0.57 4.03
N ASP A 7 -20.36 -1.81 4.50
CA ASP A 7 -19.83 -2.14 5.84
C ASP A 7 -18.30 -2.29 5.84
N THR A 8 -17.72 -2.56 4.68
CA THR A 8 -16.28 -2.70 4.50
C THR A 8 -15.85 -2.15 3.14
N ILE A 9 -14.81 -1.33 3.15
CA ILE A 9 -14.16 -0.78 1.96
C ILE A 9 -12.70 -1.24 1.97
N VAL A 10 -12.22 -1.77 0.84
CA VAL A 10 -10.84 -2.24 0.68
C VAL A 10 -10.19 -1.54 -0.49
N LEU A 11 -9.03 -0.93 -0.25
CA LEU A 11 -8.18 -0.30 -1.25
C LEU A 11 -6.79 -0.93 -1.19
N MET A 12 -6.41 -1.64 -2.23
CA MET A 12 -5.10 -2.27 -2.33
C MET A 12 -4.32 -1.67 -3.49
N ASN A 13 -3.21 -0.99 -3.17
CA ASN A 13 -2.36 -0.30 -4.14
C ASN A 13 -3.17 0.66 -5.04
N VAL A 14 -3.92 1.55 -4.41
CA VAL A 14 -4.75 2.57 -5.08
C VAL A 14 -4.38 3.98 -4.62
N LEU A 15 -4.18 4.17 -3.30
CA LEU A 15 -4.04 5.50 -2.72
C LEU A 15 -2.78 6.22 -3.18
N GLU A 16 -1.73 5.48 -3.51
CA GLU A 16 -0.46 5.98 -4.06
C GLU A 16 -0.59 6.57 -5.47
N HIS A 17 -1.65 6.20 -6.19
CA HIS A 17 -1.94 6.71 -7.55
C HIS A 17 -2.84 7.96 -7.54
N LEU A 18 -3.33 8.37 -6.38
CA LEU A 18 -4.26 9.49 -6.28
C LEU A 18 -3.50 10.80 -6.02
N ALA A 19 -3.74 11.80 -6.87
CA ALA A 19 -3.19 13.15 -6.67
C ALA A 19 -3.76 13.81 -5.41
N GLU A 20 -5.05 13.55 -5.11
CA GLU A 20 -5.77 14.12 -3.97
C GLU A 20 -6.30 13.01 -3.03
N PRO A 21 -5.40 12.31 -2.30
CA PRO A 21 -5.78 11.15 -1.50
C PRO A 21 -6.75 11.49 -0.36
N ILE A 22 -6.60 12.65 0.27
CA ILE A 22 -7.49 13.08 1.37
C ILE A 22 -8.91 13.35 0.84
N ALA A 23 -9.05 13.99 -0.31
CA ALA A 23 -10.35 14.23 -0.94
C ALA A 23 -11.05 12.90 -1.27
N SER A 24 -10.32 11.93 -1.83
CA SER A 24 -10.83 10.61 -2.12
C SER A 24 -11.27 9.85 -0.87
N LEU A 25 -10.48 9.91 0.20
CA LEU A 25 -10.84 9.31 1.49
C LEU A 25 -12.07 9.97 2.14
N LYS A 26 -12.27 11.28 1.96
CA LYS A 26 -13.50 12.00 2.40
C LYS A 26 -14.73 11.52 1.65
N VAL A 27 -14.63 11.31 0.33
CA VAL A 27 -15.73 10.72 -0.46
C VAL A 27 -16.09 9.34 0.07
N LEU A 28 -15.10 8.48 0.34
CA LEU A 28 -15.35 7.16 0.93
C LEU A 28 -16.02 7.28 2.31
N SER A 29 -15.60 8.22 3.13
CA SER A 29 -16.22 8.48 4.43
C SER A 29 -17.69 8.91 4.30
N SER A 30 -18.04 9.68 3.26
CA SER A 30 -19.39 10.16 3.06
C SER A 30 -20.39 9.05 2.69
N ILE A 31 -19.93 8.01 1.97
CA ILE A 31 -20.77 6.87 1.56
C ILE A 31 -20.71 5.69 2.54
N ALA A 32 -19.79 5.70 3.47
CA ALA A 32 -19.59 4.65 4.45
C ALA A 32 -20.71 4.63 5.49
N GLY A 33 -21.20 3.45 5.85
CA GLY A 33 -22.10 3.27 7.00
C GLY A 33 -21.42 3.58 8.35
N PRO A 34 -22.18 3.74 9.44
CA PRO A 34 -21.65 4.16 10.75
C PRO A 34 -20.55 3.23 11.31
N SER A 35 -20.62 1.94 11.00
CA SER A 35 -19.66 0.91 11.46
C SER A 35 -18.72 0.45 10.35
N CYS A 36 -18.65 1.17 9.24
CA CYS A 36 -17.85 0.78 8.09
C CYS A 36 -16.37 0.72 8.46
N LYS A 37 -15.72 -0.36 8.03
CA LYS A 37 -14.25 -0.54 8.11
C LYS A 37 -13.61 -0.16 6.80
N LEU A 38 -12.52 0.58 6.87
CA LEU A 38 -11.68 0.89 5.73
C LEU A 38 -10.33 0.19 5.91
N LEU A 39 -10.00 -0.71 4.99
CA LEU A 39 -8.71 -1.39 4.89
C LEU A 39 -7.93 -0.81 3.72
N ILE A 40 -6.76 -0.26 3.98
CA ILE A 40 -5.87 0.27 2.95
C ILE A 40 -4.53 -0.42 3.00
N VAL A 41 -4.04 -0.85 1.84
CA VAL A 41 -2.68 -1.34 1.64
C VAL A 41 -2.00 -0.45 0.61
N VAL A 42 -0.82 0.06 0.95
CA VAL A 42 0.00 0.95 0.09
C VAL A 42 1.47 0.55 0.13
N PRO A 43 2.25 0.86 -0.91
CA PRO A 43 3.70 0.73 -0.87
C PRO A 43 4.29 1.65 0.19
N ALA A 44 5.26 1.12 0.94
CA ALA A 44 5.85 1.80 2.07
C ALA A 44 7.29 2.24 1.80
N ILE A 45 7.80 3.10 2.70
CA ILE A 45 9.18 3.61 2.74
C ILE A 45 9.52 4.46 1.50
N GLN A 46 9.34 5.78 1.64
CA GLN A 46 9.62 6.76 0.57
C GLN A 46 11.05 6.65 0.03
N ALA A 47 12.03 6.29 0.84
CA ALA A 47 13.41 6.11 0.39
C ALA A 47 13.60 4.94 -0.61
N LEU A 48 12.62 4.06 -0.73
CA LEU A 48 12.60 2.96 -1.72
C LEU A 48 11.90 3.36 -3.03
N TYR A 49 11.41 4.59 -3.15
CA TYR A 49 10.81 5.10 -4.39
C TYR A 49 11.86 5.10 -5.50
N ASN A 50 11.54 4.47 -6.61
CA ASN A 50 12.45 4.36 -7.75
C ASN A 50 11.69 4.49 -9.09
N ARG A 51 12.41 4.26 -10.19
CA ARG A 51 11.86 4.35 -11.54
C ARG A 51 10.64 3.44 -11.76
N MET A 52 10.61 2.25 -11.16
CA MET A 52 9.47 1.32 -11.28
C MET A 52 8.20 1.91 -10.65
N ASP A 53 8.30 2.64 -9.54
CA ASP A 53 7.17 3.36 -8.95
C ASP A 53 6.65 4.45 -9.89
N SER A 54 7.57 5.24 -10.46
CA SER A 54 7.22 6.30 -11.42
C SER A 54 6.55 5.74 -12.67
N GLU A 55 7.08 4.65 -13.25
CA GLU A 55 6.49 3.96 -14.40
C GLU A 55 5.13 3.32 -14.09
N ALA A 56 4.91 2.89 -12.85
CA ALA A 56 3.61 2.43 -12.35
C ALA A 56 2.62 3.58 -12.10
N GLY A 57 3.06 4.85 -12.15
CA GLY A 57 2.22 6.01 -11.91
C GLY A 57 2.00 6.31 -10.41
N HIS A 58 2.91 5.88 -9.55
CA HIS A 58 2.86 6.24 -8.13
C HIS A 58 3.29 7.70 -7.94
N TYR A 59 2.51 8.46 -7.17
CA TYR A 59 2.93 9.79 -6.73
C TYR A 59 3.94 9.72 -5.59
N LEU A 60 3.78 8.74 -4.68
CA LEU A 60 4.63 8.60 -3.50
C LEU A 60 4.53 7.19 -2.90
N ARG A 61 5.46 6.85 -2.00
CA ARG A 61 5.34 5.76 -1.05
C ARG A 61 5.02 6.31 0.33
N TYR A 62 4.20 5.59 1.07
CA TYR A 62 3.73 6.06 2.37
C TYR A 62 4.70 5.72 3.50
N ASN A 63 4.70 6.56 4.52
CA ASN A 63 5.11 6.19 5.86
C ASN A 63 3.89 6.16 6.79
N ARG A 64 4.04 5.50 7.93
CA ARG A 64 2.95 5.31 8.89
C ARG A 64 2.32 6.63 9.35
N LYS A 65 3.14 7.65 9.62
CA LYS A 65 2.66 8.95 10.09
C LYS A 65 1.80 9.66 9.03
N LEU A 66 2.25 9.65 7.79
CA LEU A 66 1.55 10.27 6.68
C LEU A 66 0.21 9.57 6.40
N LEU A 67 0.20 8.23 6.39
CA LEU A 67 -1.02 7.47 6.15
C LEU A 67 -2.05 7.72 7.24
N ILE A 68 -1.64 7.70 8.51
CA ILE A 68 -2.51 8.00 9.66
C ILE A 68 -3.05 9.44 9.55
N LYS A 69 -2.19 10.40 9.22
CA LYS A 69 -2.60 11.80 9.03
C LYS A 69 -3.71 11.94 7.98
N HIS A 70 -3.53 11.33 6.80
CA HIS A 70 -4.54 11.37 5.73
C HIS A 70 -5.88 10.76 6.16
N HIS A 71 -5.86 9.65 6.92
CA HIS A 71 -7.08 9.04 7.45
C HIS A 71 -7.82 9.97 8.41
N ILE A 72 -7.10 10.55 9.39
CA ILE A 72 -7.69 11.44 10.39
C ILE A 72 -8.28 12.69 9.72
N GLU A 73 -7.56 13.32 8.79
CA GLU A 73 -8.02 14.51 8.05
C GLU A 73 -9.23 14.23 7.15
N ALA A 74 -9.42 12.95 6.79
CA ALA A 74 -10.57 12.51 6.00
C ALA A 74 -11.75 11.97 6.84
N GLY A 75 -11.69 12.08 8.17
CA GLY A 75 -12.78 11.66 9.06
C GLY A 75 -12.79 10.16 9.37
N TRP A 76 -11.63 9.50 9.33
CA TRP A 76 -11.47 8.10 9.71
C TRP A 76 -10.69 7.97 11.02
N ASN A 77 -11.16 7.10 11.92
CA ASN A 77 -10.45 6.71 13.14
C ASN A 77 -9.55 5.52 12.85
N VAL A 78 -8.25 5.69 12.97
CA VAL A 78 -7.27 4.62 12.75
C VAL A 78 -7.27 3.66 13.93
N VAL A 79 -7.55 2.38 13.65
CA VAL A 79 -7.54 1.29 14.62
C VAL A 79 -6.17 0.62 14.67
N ASP A 80 -5.57 0.37 13.50
CA ASP A 80 -4.24 -0.24 13.40
C ASP A 80 -3.53 0.25 12.13
N ALA A 81 -2.22 0.42 12.22
CA ALA A 81 -1.37 0.73 11.08
C ALA A 81 -0.02 0.03 11.26
N ARG A 82 0.29 -0.92 10.37
CA ARG A 82 1.47 -1.78 10.49
C ARG A 82 2.15 -2.02 9.16
N TYR A 83 3.47 -2.11 9.21
CA TYR A 83 4.26 -2.56 8.08
C TYR A 83 4.19 -4.09 7.98
N PHE A 84 4.34 -4.59 6.76
CA PHE A 84 4.46 -6.02 6.47
C PHE A 84 5.29 -6.24 5.20
N ASN A 85 5.59 -7.51 4.89
CA ASN A 85 6.45 -7.91 3.78
C ASN A 85 7.88 -7.33 3.93
N PHE A 86 8.50 -7.58 5.10
CA PHE A 86 9.88 -7.15 5.36
C PHE A 86 10.89 -7.71 4.35
N PRO A 87 10.87 -9.01 3.98
CA PRO A 87 11.78 -9.57 2.97
C PRO A 87 11.62 -8.92 1.59
N GLY A 88 10.43 -8.40 1.28
CA GLY A 88 10.16 -7.69 0.03
C GLY A 88 11.04 -6.47 -0.20
N ILE A 89 11.56 -5.84 0.88
CA ILE A 89 12.48 -4.70 0.78
C ILE A 89 13.73 -5.09 -0.03
N PHE A 90 14.33 -6.22 0.27
CA PHE A 90 15.55 -6.69 -0.40
C PHE A 90 15.30 -6.99 -1.88
N GLY A 91 14.17 -7.66 -2.18
CA GLY A 91 13.78 -7.94 -3.56
C GLY A 91 13.52 -6.66 -4.37
N TRP A 92 12.86 -5.67 -3.75
CA TRP A 92 12.58 -4.39 -4.40
C TRP A 92 13.85 -3.59 -4.69
N VAL A 93 14.78 -3.51 -3.73
CA VAL A 93 16.07 -2.84 -3.92
C VAL A 93 16.87 -3.50 -5.02
N LEU A 94 16.92 -4.83 -5.04
CA LEU A 94 17.62 -5.58 -6.10
C LEU A 94 16.99 -5.35 -7.47
N ALA A 95 15.66 -5.41 -7.57
CA ALA A 95 14.92 -5.16 -8.81
C ALA A 95 15.11 -3.72 -9.32
N GLY A 96 15.10 -2.74 -8.42
CA GLY A 96 15.40 -1.34 -8.75
C GLY A 96 16.80 -1.16 -9.32
N TYR A 97 17.80 -1.76 -8.68
CA TYR A 97 19.19 -1.72 -9.15
C TYR A 97 19.35 -2.35 -10.55
N LEU A 98 18.74 -3.51 -10.79
CA LEU A 98 18.76 -4.18 -12.08
C LEU A 98 18.02 -3.39 -13.17
N SER A 99 16.94 -2.72 -12.82
CA SER A 99 16.16 -1.86 -13.73
C SER A 99 16.95 -0.63 -14.19
N GLU A 100 17.78 -0.05 -13.33
CA GLU A 100 18.64 1.07 -13.69
C GLU A 100 19.85 0.64 -14.55
N SER A 101 20.38 -0.56 -14.31
CA SER A 101 21.53 -1.10 -15.04
C SER A 101 21.19 -1.44 -16.50
N ASN A 102 19.93 -1.79 -16.80
CA ASN A 102 19.50 -2.29 -18.11
C ASN A 102 18.99 -1.20 -19.07
N LYS A 103 19.54 0.00 -19.07
CA LYS A 103 19.17 1.09 -20.00
C LYS A 103 19.40 0.78 -21.48
N SER A 104 20.04 -0.34 -21.83
CA SER A 104 20.49 -0.63 -23.20
C SER A 104 19.77 -1.77 -23.93
N GLU A 105 18.90 -2.55 -23.27
CA GLU A 105 18.29 -3.74 -23.90
C GLU A 105 16.80 -3.87 -23.60
N SER A 106 15.99 -3.14 -24.35
CA SER A 106 14.54 -3.03 -24.11
C SER A 106 13.66 -4.14 -24.74
N ALA A 107 14.21 -5.17 -25.35
CA ALA A 107 13.39 -6.19 -26.07
C ALA A 107 13.60 -7.65 -25.64
N LEU A 108 14.67 -8.01 -24.93
CA LEU A 108 14.98 -9.42 -24.63
C LEU A 108 14.54 -9.91 -23.24
N ASN A 109 14.06 -9.03 -22.37
CA ASN A 109 13.91 -9.34 -20.94
C ASN A 109 12.48 -9.63 -20.44
N ALA A 110 11.45 -9.58 -21.27
CA ALA A 110 10.09 -9.91 -20.80
C ALA A 110 9.96 -11.37 -20.29
N LYS A 111 10.71 -12.31 -20.87
CA LYS A 111 10.71 -13.73 -20.43
C LYS A 111 11.54 -13.95 -19.16
N SER A 112 12.65 -13.21 -18.98
CA SER A 112 13.50 -13.34 -17.78
C SER A 112 12.84 -12.65 -16.57
N THR A 113 12.14 -11.56 -16.77
CA THR A 113 11.38 -10.87 -15.72
C THR A 113 10.24 -11.74 -15.17
N ASN A 114 9.55 -12.49 -16.04
CA ASN A 114 8.43 -13.34 -15.61
C ASN A 114 8.87 -14.54 -14.73
N TRP A 115 10.02 -15.16 -14.97
CA TRP A 115 10.49 -16.22 -14.08
C TRP A 115 10.99 -15.69 -12.74
N MET A 116 11.66 -14.54 -12.74
CA MET A 116 12.09 -13.86 -11.51
C MET A 116 10.90 -13.46 -10.65
N ILE A 117 9.83 -12.92 -11.25
CA ILE A 117 8.57 -12.62 -10.56
C ILE A 117 7.97 -13.90 -9.96
N ARG A 118 7.94 -15.01 -10.71
CA ARG A 118 7.41 -16.30 -10.22
C ARG A 118 8.25 -16.92 -9.10
N VAL A 119 9.56 -16.77 -9.15
CA VAL A 119 10.46 -17.21 -8.08
C VAL A 119 10.31 -16.32 -6.86
N TYR A 120 10.20 -15.00 -7.07
CA TYR A 120 9.90 -14.05 -6.03
C TYR A 120 8.57 -14.37 -5.35
N ASP A 121 7.49 -14.56 -6.11
CA ASP A 121 6.18 -14.91 -5.56
C ASP A 121 6.22 -16.21 -4.75
N LYS A 122 6.84 -17.27 -5.27
CA LYS A 122 6.89 -18.57 -4.59
C LYS A 122 7.75 -18.59 -3.32
N LEU A 123 8.92 -17.93 -3.37
CA LEU A 123 9.88 -17.94 -2.24
C LEU A 123 9.54 -16.86 -1.20
N PHE A 124 9.10 -15.68 -1.64
CA PHE A 124 8.93 -14.55 -0.74
C PHE A 124 7.54 -14.45 -0.12
N ILE A 125 6.47 -14.93 -0.78
CA ILE A 125 5.13 -14.96 -0.16
C ILE A 125 5.11 -15.94 1.02
N GLY A 126 5.67 -17.14 0.85
CA GLY A 126 5.79 -18.11 1.95
C GLY A 126 6.69 -17.63 3.08
N LEU A 127 7.82 -17.03 2.75
CA LEU A 127 8.80 -16.52 3.69
C LEU A 127 8.30 -15.24 4.40
N SER A 128 7.58 -14.36 3.71
CA SER A 128 7.02 -13.14 4.30
C SER A 128 6.00 -13.44 5.39
N SER A 129 5.12 -14.41 5.17
CA SER A 129 4.14 -14.82 6.19
C SER A 129 4.80 -15.33 7.47
N PHE A 130 5.92 -16.04 7.34
CA PHE A 130 6.69 -16.53 8.47
C PHE A 130 7.50 -15.42 9.15
N THR A 131 8.17 -14.59 8.37
CA THR A 131 9.02 -13.51 8.91
C THR A 131 8.20 -12.37 9.48
N ASP A 132 7.04 -12.04 8.92
CA ASP A 132 6.15 -10.99 9.43
C ASP A 132 5.57 -11.33 10.82
N CYS A 133 5.62 -12.61 11.21
CA CYS A 133 5.29 -13.06 12.57
C CYS A 133 6.40 -12.70 13.58
N PHE A 134 7.67 -12.65 13.15
CA PHE A 134 8.83 -12.43 14.00
C PHE A 134 9.46 -11.05 13.82
N THR A 135 9.24 -10.38 12.69
CA THR A 135 9.78 -9.03 12.48
C THR A 135 8.96 -7.99 13.23
N PRO A 136 9.63 -7.02 13.86
CA PRO A 136 8.90 -5.91 14.47
C PRO A 136 8.08 -5.20 13.39
N ARG A 137 6.79 -4.97 13.64
CA ARG A 137 5.82 -4.24 12.79
C ARG A 137 6.26 -2.81 12.42
N MET A 138 7.57 -2.55 12.44
CA MET A 138 8.19 -1.23 12.30
C MET A 138 8.74 -0.97 10.90
N ALA A 139 8.98 -2.02 10.09
CA ALA A 139 9.49 -1.90 8.73
C ALA A 139 8.94 -2.99 7.83
N GLY A 140 8.68 -2.66 6.57
CA GLY A 140 8.19 -3.58 5.54
C GLY A 140 7.99 -2.85 4.22
N LEU A 141 7.99 -3.60 3.12
CA LEU A 141 7.79 -3.04 1.78
C LEU A 141 6.40 -2.42 1.61
N SER A 142 5.44 -2.90 2.40
CA SER A 142 4.05 -2.47 2.35
C SER A 142 3.56 -2.01 3.71
N LEU A 143 2.57 -1.13 3.72
CA LEU A 143 1.91 -0.59 4.91
C LEU A 143 0.41 -0.86 4.81
N CYS A 144 -0.13 -1.52 5.83
CA CYS A 144 -1.56 -1.76 5.97
C CYS A 144 -2.12 -0.82 7.04
N CYS A 145 -3.26 -0.21 6.76
CA CYS A 145 -4.01 0.61 7.72
C CYS A 145 -5.45 0.12 7.78
N VAL A 146 -5.93 -0.10 9.00
CA VAL A 146 -7.34 -0.39 9.30
C VAL A 146 -7.91 0.78 10.06
N SER A 147 -9.03 1.29 9.58
CA SER A 147 -9.73 2.39 10.22
C SER A 147 -11.24 2.15 10.21
N THR A 148 -11.95 2.86 11.06
CA THR A 148 -13.42 2.89 11.13
C THR A 148 -13.89 4.31 10.88
N LYS A 149 -15.14 4.45 10.40
CA LYS A 149 -15.72 5.77 10.25
C LYS A 149 -15.75 6.47 11.61
N SER A 150 -15.31 7.71 11.64
CA SER A 150 -15.44 8.55 12.84
C SER A 150 -16.94 8.81 13.08
N SER A 151 -17.45 8.44 14.25
CA SER A 151 -18.77 8.89 14.64
C SER A 151 -18.73 10.40 14.79
N SER A 152 -19.37 11.14 13.89
CA SER A 152 -19.63 12.56 14.10
C SER A 152 -20.56 12.66 15.32
N ASN A 153 -20.01 13.02 16.47
CA ASN A 153 -20.86 13.53 17.56
C ASN A 153 -21.48 14.84 17.02
N HIS A 154 -22.73 14.72 16.54
CA HIS A 154 -23.59 15.88 16.43
C HIS A 154 -23.89 16.32 17.87
N SER A 155 -23.09 17.28 18.35
CA SER A 155 -23.42 18.12 19.50
C SER A 155 -24.19 19.32 18.98
#